data_450d13f96ea8531adbaac7f22cf0cfe5
#
_entry.id   450d13f96ea8531adbaac7f22cf0cfe5
#
_cell.length_a   1.000
_cell.length_b   1.000
_cell.length_c   1.000
_cell.angle_alpha   90.00
_cell.angle_beta   90.00
_cell.angle_gamma   90.00
#
_symmetry.space_group_name_H-M   'P 1'
#
loop_
_entity.id
_entity.type
_entity.pdbx_description
1 polymer ?
#
loop_
_entity_poly.entity_id
_entity_poly.type
_entity_poly.pdbx_seq_one_letter_code
_entity_poly.pdbx_strand_id
1 'polypeptide(L)'
;QRSGQRNGSKVTGIGMAVSSYSAGATSVDGLFVIRPDGRMYIKSGVGNLGTGSVFDMMRAAAEGMDMPWEKCEVAWGDTSRNLPWSCSQGGSSTTFAHTRANWAAVADATQKLKEIAAQDLGGSPDSYEVGGERVYRRGNRSQGLSFARAAQRAIELGGKFDGHELPEDINGMTVASATAL
;
A
#
# COMPACT_ATOMS: atom_id res chain seq x y z
N GLN A 1 1.51 -39.45 -32.25
CA GLN A 1 0.23 -38.69 -32.29
C GLN A 1 -0.83 -39.51 -33.02
N ARG A 2 -2.04 -39.60 -32.46
CA ARG A 2 -3.14 -40.41 -33.00
C ARG A 2 -4.28 -39.52 -33.54
N SER A 3 -3.95 -38.33 -34.04
CA SER A 3 -4.92 -37.45 -34.69
C SER A 3 -5.40 -38.04 -36.00
N GLY A 4 -6.69 -37.96 -36.30
CA GLY A 4 -7.29 -38.50 -37.49
C GLY A 4 -7.65 -40.01 -37.43
N GLN A 5 -7.45 -40.68 -36.33
CA GLN A 5 -7.84 -42.07 -36.19
C GLN A 5 -9.36 -42.24 -36.14
N ARG A 6 -9.83 -43.17 -36.94
CA ARG A 6 -11.25 -43.53 -37.00
C ARG A 6 -11.53 -44.81 -36.22
N ASN A 7 -12.57 -44.76 -35.43
CA ASN A 7 -13.12 -45.92 -34.75
C ASN A 7 -14.63 -45.95 -34.96
N GLY A 8 -15.07 -46.80 -35.86
CA GLY A 8 -16.46 -46.81 -36.36
C GLY A 8 -16.87 -45.48 -36.99
N SER A 9 -17.91 -44.86 -36.45
CA SER A 9 -18.40 -43.55 -36.91
C SER A 9 -17.69 -42.36 -36.24
N LYS A 10 -16.78 -42.59 -35.30
CA LYS A 10 -16.07 -41.56 -34.58
C LYS A 10 -14.69 -41.29 -35.14
N VAL A 11 -14.32 -40.04 -35.30
CA VAL A 11 -12.98 -39.58 -35.67
C VAL A 11 -12.44 -38.70 -34.54
N THR A 12 -11.22 -38.98 -34.09
CA THR A 12 -10.57 -38.19 -33.05
C THR A 12 -9.54 -37.27 -33.68
N GLY A 13 -9.63 -35.97 -33.36
CA GLY A 13 -8.64 -34.97 -33.73
C GLY A 13 -8.00 -34.37 -32.52
N ILE A 14 -6.75 -33.92 -32.65
CA ILE A 14 -6.02 -33.18 -31.65
C ILE A 14 -5.68 -31.83 -32.25
N GLY A 15 -6.08 -30.77 -31.53
CA GLY A 15 -5.71 -29.41 -31.85
C GLY A 15 -4.91 -28.80 -30.69
N MET A 16 -4.05 -27.87 -31.02
CA MET A 16 -3.32 -27.07 -30.05
C MET A 16 -3.48 -25.59 -30.43
N ALA A 17 -3.74 -24.78 -29.45
CA ALA A 17 -3.73 -23.34 -29.59
C ALA A 17 -2.80 -22.72 -28.56
N VAL A 18 -2.11 -21.66 -28.92
CA VAL A 18 -1.29 -20.87 -28.02
C VAL A 18 -1.90 -19.49 -27.91
N SER A 19 -2.06 -19.01 -26.70
CA SER A 19 -2.47 -17.64 -26.45
C SER A 19 -1.53 -16.99 -25.46
N SER A 20 -1.39 -15.68 -25.52
CA SER A 20 -0.68 -14.89 -24.53
C SER A 20 -1.68 -13.97 -23.83
N TYR A 21 -1.47 -13.77 -22.56
CA TYR A 21 -2.20 -12.80 -21.76
C TYR A 21 -1.23 -11.75 -21.24
N SER A 22 -1.47 -10.49 -21.54
CA SER A 22 -0.59 -9.45 -21.06
C SER A 22 -0.95 -9.11 -19.60
N ALA A 23 -0.02 -9.35 -18.71
CA ALA A 23 -0.05 -8.84 -17.36
C ALA A 23 0.56 -7.43 -17.37
N GLY A 24 -0.24 -6.44 -17.06
CA GLY A 24 0.18 -5.04 -17.07
C GLY A 24 0.19 -4.44 -15.67
N ALA A 25 1.07 -3.47 -15.46
CA ALA A 25 1.00 -2.59 -14.33
C ALA A 25 0.39 -1.26 -14.79
N THR A 26 -0.77 -0.95 -14.29
CA THR A 26 -1.35 0.39 -14.33
C THR A 26 -1.07 1.08 -13.02
N SER A 27 -0.95 2.40 -13.03
CA SER A 27 -0.78 3.19 -11.81
C SER A 27 -2.00 3.04 -10.91
N VAL A 28 -1.76 2.95 -9.63
CA VAL A 28 -2.79 2.95 -8.59
C VAL A 28 -2.26 3.77 -7.41
N ASP A 29 -3.16 4.28 -6.60
CA ASP A 29 -2.79 5.03 -5.40
C ASP A 29 -2.74 4.09 -4.18
N GLY A 30 -1.69 4.24 -3.38
CA GLY A 30 -1.59 3.64 -2.05
C GLY A 30 -1.84 4.70 -1.00
N LEU A 31 -2.68 4.39 -0.03
CA LEU A 31 -2.96 5.29 1.08
C LEU A 31 -3.12 4.51 2.38
N PHE A 32 -2.40 4.95 3.40
CA PHE A 32 -2.74 4.60 4.76
C PHE A 32 -2.56 5.79 5.70
N VAL A 33 -3.22 5.70 6.84
CA VAL A 33 -3.19 6.74 7.86
C VAL A 33 -2.87 6.09 9.20
N ILE A 34 -1.88 6.61 9.90
CA ILE A 34 -1.65 6.28 11.31
C ILE A 34 -2.37 7.35 12.14
N ARG A 35 -3.15 6.91 13.12
CA ARG A 35 -3.94 7.81 13.96
C ARG A 35 -3.44 7.87 15.40
N PRO A 36 -3.84 8.88 16.17
CA PRO A 36 -3.48 8.98 17.59
C PRO A 36 -3.96 7.83 18.47
N ASP A 37 -4.87 7.00 17.99
CA ASP A 37 -5.28 5.75 18.64
C ASP A 37 -4.23 4.62 18.53
N GLY A 38 -3.13 4.86 17.80
CA GLY A 38 -2.07 3.91 17.57
C GLY A 38 -2.40 2.84 16.53
N ARG A 39 -3.47 3.02 15.76
CA ARG A 39 -3.89 2.10 14.69
C ARG A 39 -3.51 2.63 13.31
N MET A 40 -3.38 1.72 12.38
CA MET A 40 -3.09 2.01 10.97
C MET A 40 -4.33 1.70 10.12
N TYR A 41 -4.77 2.68 9.35
CA TYR A 41 -5.95 2.60 8.49
C TYR A 41 -5.52 2.57 7.04
N ILE A 42 -5.56 1.40 6.42
CA ILE A 42 -5.12 1.18 5.04
C ILE A 42 -6.33 1.27 4.13
N LYS A 43 -6.23 2.09 3.08
CA LYS A 43 -7.34 2.39 2.18
C LYS A 43 -7.00 1.99 0.75
N SER A 44 -7.98 1.43 0.05
CA SER A 44 -7.84 1.10 -1.38
C SER A 44 -9.19 1.16 -2.07
N GLY A 45 -9.22 1.70 -3.28
CA GLY A 45 -10.39 1.67 -4.14
C GLY A 45 -10.66 0.30 -4.78
N VAL A 46 -9.75 -0.66 -4.61
CA VAL A 46 -9.87 -1.97 -5.25
C VAL A 46 -11.04 -2.79 -4.66
N GLY A 47 -11.72 -3.54 -5.51
CA GLY A 47 -12.72 -4.54 -5.09
C GLY A 47 -12.09 -5.92 -4.85
N ASN A 48 -12.88 -6.87 -4.38
CA ASN A 48 -12.49 -8.26 -4.24
C ASN A 48 -13.20 -9.14 -5.28
N LEU A 49 -12.44 -9.72 -6.19
CA LEU A 49 -12.94 -10.65 -7.21
C LEU A 49 -13.01 -12.11 -6.72
N GLY A 50 -12.96 -12.32 -5.40
CA GLY A 50 -12.97 -13.65 -4.80
C GLY A 50 -11.58 -14.25 -4.57
N THR A 51 -10.51 -13.51 -4.87
CA THR A 51 -9.12 -13.98 -4.72
C THR A 51 -8.54 -13.71 -3.33
N GLY A 52 -9.17 -12.85 -2.51
CA GLY A 52 -8.63 -12.41 -1.23
C GLY A 52 -7.42 -11.49 -1.32
N SER A 53 -6.96 -11.17 -2.53
CA SER A 53 -5.74 -10.38 -2.76
C SER A 53 -5.77 -9.00 -2.11
N VAL A 54 -6.94 -8.44 -1.83
CA VAL A 54 -7.09 -7.16 -1.13
C VAL A 54 -6.38 -7.15 0.23
N PHE A 55 -6.42 -8.25 0.96
CA PHE A 55 -5.75 -8.35 2.26
C PHE A 55 -4.24 -8.55 2.10
N ASP A 56 -3.83 -9.38 1.17
CA ASP A 56 -2.41 -9.68 0.97
C ASP A 56 -1.61 -8.45 0.54
N MET A 57 -2.15 -7.64 -0.39
CA MET A 57 -1.46 -6.42 -0.80
C MET A 57 -1.47 -5.33 0.28
N MET A 58 -2.47 -5.31 1.18
CA MET A 58 -2.50 -4.37 2.31
C MET A 58 -1.50 -4.78 3.41
N ARG A 59 -1.20 -6.06 3.55
CA ARG A 59 -0.14 -6.54 4.45
C ARG A 59 1.23 -5.99 4.12
N ALA A 60 1.49 -5.67 2.86
CA ALA A 60 2.75 -5.03 2.47
C ALA A 60 2.98 -3.68 3.17
N ALA A 61 1.91 -2.90 3.41
CA ALA A 61 2.01 -1.67 4.16
C ALA A 61 2.26 -1.93 5.66
N ALA A 62 1.54 -2.89 6.25
CA ALA A 62 1.72 -3.26 7.65
C ALA A 62 3.13 -3.81 7.92
N GLU A 63 3.61 -4.70 7.07
CA GLU A 63 4.96 -5.28 7.14
C GLU A 63 6.04 -4.20 7.00
N GLY A 64 5.91 -3.32 6.01
CA GLY A 64 6.87 -2.25 5.78
C GLY A 64 6.95 -1.23 6.91
N MET A 65 5.86 -1.06 7.66
CA MET A 65 5.80 -0.20 8.85
C MET A 65 6.13 -0.94 10.15
N ASP A 66 6.42 -2.24 10.10
CA ASP A 66 6.56 -3.10 11.28
C ASP A 66 5.37 -2.94 12.26
N MET A 67 4.16 -2.94 11.66
CA MET A 67 2.90 -2.72 12.37
C MET A 67 2.17 -4.05 12.57
N PRO A 68 1.78 -4.43 13.80
CA PRO A 68 0.98 -5.63 14.04
C PRO A 68 -0.32 -5.60 13.23
N TRP A 69 -0.60 -6.70 12.52
CA TRP A 69 -1.77 -6.78 11.63
C TRP A 69 -3.10 -6.56 12.35
N GLU A 70 -3.22 -6.99 13.58
CA GLU A 70 -4.39 -6.79 14.45
C GLU A 70 -4.67 -5.32 14.80
N LYS A 71 -3.69 -4.45 14.58
CA LYS A 71 -3.83 -2.99 14.71
C LYS A 71 -4.10 -2.30 13.39
N CYS A 72 -4.19 -3.06 12.31
CA CYS A 72 -4.52 -2.54 10.99
C CYS A 72 -6.02 -2.68 10.72
N GLU A 73 -6.60 -1.64 10.14
CA GLU A 73 -7.96 -1.63 9.63
C GLU A 73 -7.92 -1.40 8.12
N VAL A 74 -8.58 -2.26 7.36
CA VAL A 74 -8.61 -2.18 5.90
C VAL A 74 -9.96 -1.66 5.43
N ALA A 75 -9.96 -0.55 4.70
CA ALA A 75 -11.13 -0.01 4.00
C ALA A 75 -10.94 -0.16 2.49
N TRP A 76 -11.86 -0.87 1.85
CA TRP A 76 -11.79 -1.21 0.43
C TRP A 76 -13.17 -1.33 -0.21
N GLY A 77 -13.23 -1.16 -1.53
CA GLY A 77 -14.41 -1.47 -2.33
C GLY A 77 -15.69 -0.69 -1.99
N ASP A 78 -15.59 0.41 -1.29
CA ASP A 78 -16.73 1.24 -0.86
C ASP A 78 -16.65 2.62 -1.50
N THR A 79 -17.47 2.86 -2.49
CA THR A 79 -17.49 4.11 -3.26
C THR A 79 -17.99 5.33 -2.46
N SER A 80 -18.57 5.12 -1.27
CA SER A 80 -19.04 6.21 -0.40
C SER A 80 -17.93 6.79 0.49
N ARG A 81 -16.77 6.15 0.56
CA ARG A 81 -15.72 6.45 1.55
C ARG A 81 -14.53 7.25 1.01
N ASN A 82 -14.61 7.84 -0.17
CA ASN A 82 -13.49 8.56 -0.78
C ASN A 82 -12.19 7.75 -0.72
N LEU A 83 -12.23 6.52 -1.21
CA LEU A 83 -11.05 5.66 -1.28
C LEU A 83 -10.12 6.15 -2.40
N PRO A 84 -8.82 5.91 -2.29
CA PRO A 84 -7.87 6.29 -3.33
C PRO A 84 -8.20 5.60 -4.66
N TRP A 85 -7.78 6.23 -5.73
CA TRP A 85 -8.03 5.71 -7.06
C TRP A 85 -7.39 4.33 -7.26
N SER A 86 -8.13 3.43 -7.83
CA SER A 86 -7.63 2.14 -8.31
C SER A 86 -7.99 1.96 -9.78
N CYS A 87 -7.10 1.41 -10.56
CA CYS A 87 -7.44 1.00 -11.93
C CYS A 87 -8.43 -0.17 -11.93
N SER A 88 -8.97 -0.48 -13.10
CA SER A 88 -9.75 -1.70 -13.29
C SER A 88 -8.92 -2.93 -12.93
N GLN A 89 -9.53 -3.89 -12.26
CA GLN A 89 -8.88 -5.15 -11.88
C GLN A 89 -8.79 -6.07 -13.11
N GLY A 90 -7.83 -5.82 -13.97
CA GLY A 90 -7.57 -6.55 -15.19
C GLY A 90 -6.08 -6.78 -15.40
N GLY A 91 -5.72 -7.69 -16.32
CA GLY A 91 -4.33 -7.95 -16.65
C GLY A 91 -3.45 -8.42 -15.51
N SER A 92 -3.99 -9.04 -14.47
CA SER A 92 -3.28 -9.45 -13.25
C SER A 92 -2.51 -8.31 -12.57
N SER A 93 -2.99 -7.07 -12.73
CA SER A 93 -2.30 -5.87 -12.23
C SER A 93 -2.51 -5.63 -10.74
N THR A 94 -3.60 -6.11 -10.17
CA THR A 94 -4.05 -5.73 -8.81
C THR A 94 -2.98 -5.97 -7.76
N THR A 95 -2.57 -7.19 -7.53
CA THR A 95 -1.56 -7.51 -6.50
C THR A 95 -0.27 -6.76 -6.76
N PHE A 96 0.22 -6.77 -7.99
CA PHE A 96 1.49 -6.13 -8.33
C PHE A 96 1.45 -4.61 -8.13
N ALA A 97 0.44 -3.93 -8.65
CA ALA A 97 0.37 -2.48 -8.61
C ALA A 97 0.08 -1.96 -7.18
N HIS A 98 -0.89 -2.55 -6.48
CA HIS A 98 -1.23 -2.10 -5.13
C HIS A 98 -0.16 -2.42 -4.09
N THR A 99 0.53 -3.55 -4.20
CA THR A 99 1.68 -3.85 -3.33
C THR A 99 2.78 -2.80 -3.49
N ARG A 100 3.08 -2.41 -4.73
CA ARG A 100 4.08 -1.36 -5.01
C ARG A 100 3.64 0.01 -4.50
N ALA A 101 2.37 0.37 -4.70
CA ALA A 101 1.81 1.63 -4.21
C ALA A 101 1.85 1.70 -2.68
N ASN A 102 1.46 0.63 -2.00
CA ASN A 102 1.56 0.54 -0.54
C ASN A 102 3.00 0.62 -0.05
N TRP A 103 3.93 0.02 -0.77
CA TRP A 103 5.36 0.13 -0.44
C TRP A 103 5.91 1.55 -0.62
N ALA A 104 5.46 2.26 -1.66
CA ALA A 104 5.81 3.68 -1.85
C ALA A 104 5.24 4.55 -0.71
N ALA A 105 4.01 4.28 -0.29
CA ALA A 105 3.41 4.96 0.87
C ALA A 105 4.18 4.69 2.17
N VAL A 106 4.71 3.48 2.36
CA VAL A 106 5.59 3.14 3.50
C VAL A 106 6.86 3.99 3.50
N ALA A 107 7.49 4.16 2.35
CA ALA A 107 8.70 4.98 2.25
C ALA A 107 8.42 6.45 2.62
N ASP A 108 7.30 7.00 2.13
CA ASP A 108 6.87 8.36 2.44
C ASP A 108 6.53 8.53 3.94
N ALA A 109 5.73 7.63 4.51
CA ALA A 109 5.38 7.65 5.92
C ALA A 109 6.62 7.51 6.84
N THR A 110 7.54 6.63 6.48
CA THR A 110 8.79 6.46 7.20
C THR A 110 9.59 7.75 7.23
N GLN A 111 9.67 8.45 6.09
CA GLN A 111 10.37 9.73 6.02
C GLN A 111 9.67 10.80 6.87
N LYS A 112 8.35 10.92 6.78
CA LYS A 112 7.56 11.87 7.60
C LYS A 112 7.70 11.61 9.09
N LEU A 113 7.64 10.35 9.54
CA LEU A 113 7.85 9.99 10.94
C LEU A 113 9.23 10.42 11.45
N LYS A 114 10.27 10.22 10.63
CA LYS A 114 11.64 10.67 10.97
C LYS A 114 11.73 12.19 11.07
N GLU A 115 11.08 12.91 10.18
CA GLU A 115 11.03 14.37 10.20
C GLU A 115 10.32 14.90 11.45
N ILE A 116 9.19 14.31 11.82
CA ILE A 116 8.46 14.66 13.06
C ILE A 116 9.35 14.40 14.28
N ALA A 117 10.01 13.25 14.34
CA ALA A 117 10.91 12.93 15.44
C ALA A 117 12.10 13.90 15.52
N ALA A 118 12.66 14.29 14.38
CA ALA A 118 13.75 15.27 14.33
C ALA A 118 13.31 16.66 14.81
N GLN A 119 12.08 17.08 14.50
CA GLN A 119 11.53 18.35 15.01
C GLN A 119 11.31 18.33 16.52
N ASP A 120 10.83 17.23 17.07
CA ASP A 120 10.50 17.15 18.51
C ASP A 120 11.72 16.82 19.39
N LEU A 121 12.63 15.98 18.90
CA LEU A 121 13.74 15.43 19.68
C LEU A 121 15.11 15.94 19.24
N GLY A 122 15.14 16.75 18.17
CA GLY A 122 16.36 17.33 17.59
C GLY A 122 17.14 16.36 16.72
N GLY A 123 18.13 16.89 16.00
CA GLY A 123 18.97 16.16 15.06
C GLY A 123 18.38 16.15 13.63
N SER A 124 18.94 15.30 12.77
CA SER A 124 18.44 15.13 11.41
C SER A 124 17.50 13.92 11.31
N PRO A 125 16.59 13.89 10.33
CA PRO A 125 15.73 12.72 10.07
C PRO A 125 16.52 11.41 9.90
N ASP A 126 17.71 11.48 9.29
CA ASP A 126 18.58 10.32 9.07
C ASP A 126 19.14 9.70 10.36
N SER A 127 19.03 10.42 11.49
CA SER A 127 19.42 9.91 12.80
C SER A 127 18.39 8.97 13.42
N TYR A 128 17.22 8.78 12.75
CA TYR A 128 16.11 8.01 13.27
C TYR A 128 15.84 6.75 12.44
N GLU A 129 15.24 5.78 13.11
CA GLU A 129 14.74 4.53 12.57
C GLU A 129 13.26 4.37 12.92
N VAL A 130 12.54 3.62 12.07
CA VAL A 130 11.13 3.32 12.25
C VAL A 130 10.97 1.81 12.39
N GLY A 131 10.22 1.37 13.39
CA GLY A 131 9.92 -0.04 13.61
C GLY A 131 9.30 -0.30 14.99
N GLY A 132 8.54 -1.37 15.10
CA GLY A 132 7.85 -1.75 16.33
C GLY A 132 6.95 -0.64 16.87
N GLU A 133 6.13 -0.05 16.01
CA GLU A 133 5.18 1.02 16.33
C GLU A 133 5.83 2.30 16.91
N ARG A 134 7.10 2.54 16.55
CA ARG A 134 7.86 3.70 17.04
C ARG A 134 8.75 4.29 15.95
N VAL A 135 9.03 5.57 16.09
CA VAL A 135 10.18 6.23 15.48
C VAL A 135 11.14 6.59 16.60
N TYR A 136 12.40 6.21 16.47
CA TYR A 136 13.38 6.32 17.54
C TYR A 136 14.78 6.61 17.02
N ARG A 137 15.63 7.18 17.86
CA ARG A 137 17.03 7.47 17.51
C ARG A 137 17.80 6.18 17.27
N ARG A 138 18.53 6.12 16.19
CA ARG A 138 19.36 4.97 15.80
C ARG A 138 20.26 4.54 16.97
N GLY A 139 20.20 3.26 17.32
CA GLY A 139 20.94 2.70 18.43
C GLY A 139 20.36 2.99 19.83
N ASN A 140 19.27 3.79 19.93
CA ASN A 140 18.64 4.08 21.22
C ASN A 140 17.11 4.11 21.12
N ARG A 141 16.48 2.96 21.25
CA ARG A 141 15.01 2.81 21.11
C ARG A 141 14.21 3.53 22.20
N SER A 142 14.81 3.87 23.34
CA SER A 142 14.11 4.62 24.38
C SER A 142 13.91 6.08 24.01
N GLN A 143 14.79 6.64 23.19
CA GLN A 143 14.70 8.01 22.71
C GLN A 143 13.90 8.07 21.39
N GLY A 144 12.58 8.20 21.52
CA GLY A 144 11.69 8.20 20.35
C GLY A 144 10.24 8.45 20.72
N LEU A 145 9.40 8.48 19.69
CA LEU A 145 7.94 8.65 19.79
C LEU A 145 7.25 7.34 19.41
N SER A 146 6.15 7.02 20.06
CA SER A 146 5.23 6.00 19.55
C SER A 146 4.54 6.52 18.29
N PHE A 147 4.01 5.64 17.45
CA PHE A 147 3.23 6.06 16.29
C PHE A 147 2.01 6.91 16.68
N ALA A 148 1.34 6.55 17.78
CA ALA A 148 0.23 7.34 18.33
C ALA A 148 0.67 8.78 18.66
N ARG A 149 1.81 8.95 19.33
CA ARG A 149 2.33 10.28 19.68
C ARG A 149 2.81 11.04 18.45
N ALA A 150 3.46 10.36 17.50
CA ALA A 150 3.88 10.98 16.25
C ALA A 150 2.68 11.44 15.41
N ALA A 151 1.61 10.65 15.35
CA ALA A 151 0.37 11.02 14.68
C ALA A 151 -0.31 12.23 15.35
N GLN A 152 -0.35 12.28 16.67
CA GLN A 152 -0.84 13.46 17.39
C GLN A 152 0.01 14.70 17.07
N ARG A 153 1.32 14.53 17.00
CA ARG A 153 2.24 15.62 16.69
C ARG A 153 2.12 16.08 15.24
N ALA A 154 1.85 15.16 14.31
CA ALA A 154 1.57 15.47 12.91
C ALA A 154 0.37 16.40 12.76
N ILE A 155 -0.72 16.14 13.49
CA ILE A 155 -1.92 16.99 13.51
C ILE A 155 -1.59 18.38 14.04
N GLU A 156 -0.79 18.47 15.10
CA GLU A 156 -0.37 19.74 15.68
C GLU A 156 0.52 20.56 14.72
N LEU A 157 1.35 19.90 13.92
CA LEU A 157 2.24 20.52 12.94
C LEU A 157 1.48 20.94 11.68
N GLY A 158 0.46 20.19 11.27
CA GLY A 158 -0.31 20.43 10.06
C GLY A 158 0.50 20.28 8.76
N GLY A 159 -0.01 20.85 7.68
CA GLY A 159 0.64 20.88 6.36
C GLY A 159 0.87 19.46 5.81
N LYS A 160 2.07 19.18 5.34
CA LYS A 160 2.41 17.89 4.71
C LYS A 160 2.22 16.65 5.59
N PHE A 161 2.04 16.83 6.89
CA PHE A 161 1.85 15.73 7.83
C PHE A 161 0.38 15.39 8.06
N ASP A 162 -0.54 16.30 7.78
CA ASP A 162 -1.99 16.08 7.98
C ASP A 162 -2.71 15.57 6.74
N GLY A 163 -1.99 15.44 5.63
CA GLY A 163 -2.53 14.93 4.37
C GLY A 163 -3.35 15.93 3.57
N HIS A 164 -3.36 17.20 3.94
CA HIS A 164 -4.05 18.25 3.20
C HIS A 164 -3.24 18.84 2.04
N GLU A 165 -1.93 18.67 2.05
CA GLU A 165 -1.11 19.06 0.90
C GLU A 165 -1.12 17.95 -0.16
N LEU A 166 -1.80 18.24 -1.25
CA LEU A 166 -1.69 17.42 -2.45
C LEU A 166 -0.34 17.73 -3.12
N PRO A 167 0.39 16.72 -3.61
CA PRO A 167 1.59 16.97 -4.42
C PRO A 167 1.26 17.89 -5.59
N GLU A 168 2.13 18.88 -5.86
CA GLU A 168 1.90 19.89 -6.91
C GLU A 168 1.83 19.29 -8.31
N ASP A 169 2.30 18.07 -8.51
CA ASP A 169 2.40 17.39 -9.80
C ASP A 169 1.54 16.13 -9.87
N ILE A 170 0.33 16.15 -9.32
CA ILE A 170 -0.62 15.07 -9.58
C ILE A 170 -0.95 15.05 -11.08
N ASN A 171 -0.11 14.39 -11.83
CA ASN A 171 -0.51 13.91 -13.14
C ASN A 171 -1.03 12.47 -12.96
N GLY A 172 -1.97 12.04 -13.83
CA GLY A 172 -2.60 10.73 -13.74
C GLY A 172 -1.66 9.51 -13.86
N MET A 173 -0.36 9.72 -13.75
CA MET A 173 0.71 8.72 -13.81
C MET A 173 1.48 8.62 -12.49
N THR A 174 1.25 9.53 -11.56
CA THR A 174 2.01 9.58 -10.32
C THR A 174 1.38 8.67 -9.28
N VAL A 175 2.18 7.82 -8.69
CA VAL A 175 1.80 7.10 -7.48
C VAL A 175 1.78 8.12 -6.35
N ALA A 176 0.63 8.69 -6.09
CA ALA A 176 0.48 9.55 -4.95
C ALA A 176 0.43 8.69 -3.69
N SER A 177 1.46 8.74 -2.90
CA SER A 177 1.40 8.26 -1.55
C SER A 177 1.01 9.43 -0.65
N ALA A 178 -0.24 9.69 -0.49
CA ALA A 178 -0.65 10.59 0.55
C ALA A 178 -0.64 9.84 1.87
N THR A 179 0.28 10.17 2.71
CA THR A 179 0.27 9.70 4.07
C THR A 179 -0.23 10.82 4.94
N ALA A 180 -1.45 10.72 5.37
CA ALA A 180 -1.90 11.48 6.53
C ALA A 180 -1.46 10.72 7.78
N LEU A 181 -0.74 11.35 8.62
CA LEU A 181 -0.46 10.87 9.96
C LEU A 181 -1.50 11.39 10.92
#